data_b2d5a2c42da96257abecf52834d1cd09
#
_entry.id   b2d5a2c42da96257abecf52834d1cd09
#
_cell.length_a   1.000
_cell.length_b   1.000
_cell.length_c   1.000
_cell.angle_alpha   90.00
_cell.angle_beta   90.00
_cell.angle_gamma   90.00
#
_symmetry.space_group_name_H-M   'P 1'
#
loop_
_entity.id
_entity.type
_entity.pdbx_description
1 polymer ?
#
loop_
_entity_poly.entity_id
_entity_poly.type
_entity_poly.pdbx_seq_one_letter_code
_entity_poly.pdbx_strand_id
1 'polypeptide(L)'
;MNAISLADKLSTFSEHYKPRTVAQFNGNDVMVVKAKGPFTWHKHDETDDFFFVLKGRITIQMREGNVTLSAGEMFVVPRGVEHCPVAEDEAHLLLIEPAGTPNTGDRSTAAPRIVI
;
A
#
# COMPACT_ATOMS: atom_id res chain seq x y z
N MET A 1 -8.18 24.87 -5.86
CA MET A 1 -7.99 23.58 -5.19
C MET A 1 -9.18 22.69 -5.43
N ASN A 2 -8.95 21.46 -5.82
CA ASN A 2 -10.00 20.53 -6.22
C ASN A 2 -9.98 19.28 -5.35
N ALA A 3 -11.13 18.65 -5.21
CA ALA A 3 -11.20 17.32 -4.61
C ALA A 3 -10.42 16.33 -5.48
N ILE A 4 -9.81 15.35 -4.84
CA ILE A 4 -9.11 14.25 -5.51
C ILE A 4 -10.03 13.04 -5.50
N SER A 5 -10.42 12.58 -6.68
CA SER A 5 -11.20 11.35 -6.81
C SER A 5 -10.24 10.16 -6.88
N LEU A 6 -10.28 9.31 -5.87
CA LEU A 6 -9.45 8.11 -5.85
C LEU A 6 -9.84 7.14 -6.97
N ALA A 7 -11.14 7.05 -7.28
CA ALA A 7 -11.61 6.22 -8.38
C ALA A 7 -11.04 6.69 -9.71
N ASP A 8 -11.03 8.00 -9.95
CA ASP A 8 -10.46 8.57 -11.18
C ASP A 8 -8.95 8.29 -11.26
N LYS A 9 -8.24 8.48 -10.15
CA LYS A 9 -6.80 8.19 -10.11
C LYS A 9 -6.51 6.72 -10.38
N LEU A 10 -7.25 5.82 -9.77
CA LEU A 10 -7.12 4.38 -9.97
C LEU A 10 -7.40 3.96 -11.42
N SER A 11 -8.26 4.69 -12.14
CA SER A 11 -8.56 4.38 -13.54
C SER A 11 -7.42 4.71 -14.51
N THR A 12 -6.37 5.39 -14.06
CA THR A 12 -5.28 5.85 -14.92
C THR A 12 -4.13 4.85 -15.06
N PHE A 13 -4.12 3.76 -14.30
CA PHE A 13 -3.04 2.77 -14.36
C PHE A 13 -3.58 1.37 -14.10
N SER A 14 -2.81 0.36 -14.49
CA SER A 14 -3.17 -1.06 -14.31
C SER A 14 -2.09 -1.90 -13.61
N GLU A 15 -0.90 -1.35 -13.42
CA GLU A 15 0.21 -2.07 -12.82
C GLU A 15 -0.05 -2.43 -11.36
N HIS A 16 0.38 -3.63 -10.94
CA HIS A 16 0.22 -4.10 -9.58
C HIS A 16 1.47 -3.83 -8.73
N TYR A 17 1.25 -3.54 -7.46
CA TYR A 17 2.30 -3.27 -6.46
C TYR A 17 3.26 -2.13 -6.84
N LYS A 18 2.74 -1.17 -7.60
CA LYS A 18 3.44 0.07 -7.93
C LYS A 18 2.61 1.25 -7.48
N PRO A 19 2.79 1.71 -6.23
CA PRO A 19 1.97 2.78 -5.65
C PRO A 19 2.06 4.08 -6.44
N ARG A 20 0.95 4.81 -6.45
CA ARG A 20 0.86 6.16 -7.04
C ARG A 20 0.57 7.16 -5.93
N THR A 21 1.41 8.16 -5.81
CA THR A 21 1.21 9.26 -4.88
C THR A 21 0.17 10.22 -5.45
N VAL A 22 -0.93 10.41 -4.73
CA VAL A 22 -2.04 11.28 -5.14
C VAL A 22 -2.09 12.58 -4.35
N ALA A 23 -1.46 12.64 -3.19
CA ALA A 23 -1.40 13.82 -2.33
C ALA A 23 -0.29 13.66 -1.30
N GLN A 24 -0.03 14.73 -0.57
CA GLN A 24 0.83 14.70 0.61
C GLN A 24 0.08 15.23 1.81
N PHE A 25 0.34 14.65 2.96
CA PHE A 25 -0.28 15.02 4.22
C PHE A 25 0.77 15.01 5.33
N ASN A 26 1.12 16.18 5.85
CA ASN A 26 2.10 16.34 6.95
C ASN A 26 3.41 15.57 6.71
N GLY A 27 4.00 15.73 5.52
CA GLY A 27 5.22 15.03 5.16
C GLY A 27 5.06 13.57 4.77
N ASN A 28 3.82 13.07 4.71
CA ASN A 28 3.53 11.72 4.25
C ASN A 28 3.01 11.74 2.82
N ASP A 29 3.36 10.71 2.07
CA ASP A 29 2.72 10.43 0.79
C ASP A 29 1.40 9.70 1.05
N VAL A 30 0.33 10.21 0.46
CA VAL A 30 -0.96 9.50 0.38
C VAL A 30 -0.99 8.83 -0.99
N MET A 31 -1.13 7.51 -0.99
CA MET A 31 -0.97 6.70 -2.19
C MET A 31 -2.14 5.77 -2.42
N VAL A 32 -2.37 5.45 -3.69
CA VAL A 32 -3.24 4.34 -4.08
C VAL A 32 -2.40 3.28 -4.77
N VAL A 33 -2.76 2.02 -4.56
CA VAL A 33 -2.07 0.89 -5.16
C VAL A 33 -3.07 -0.18 -5.55
N LYS A 34 -2.81 -0.84 -6.66
CA LYS A 34 -3.51 -2.06 -7.07
C LYS A 34 -2.68 -3.25 -6.67
N ALA A 35 -3.31 -4.23 -6.03
CA ALA A 35 -2.67 -5.44 -5.56
C ALA A 35 -3.30 -6.64 -6.25
N LYS A 36 -2.48 -7.60 -6.69
CA LYS A 36 -2.93 -8.90 -7.18
C LYS A 36 -1.80 -9.90 -7.05
N GLY A 37 -2.14 -11.11 -6.57
CA GLY A 37 -1.14 -12.12 -6.24
C GLY A 37 -0.33 -11.75 -5.00
N PRO A 38 0.72 -12.51 -4.70
CA PRO A 38 1.60 -12.20 -3.58
C PRO A 38 2.54 -11.05 -3.92
N PHE A 39 2.79 -10.20 -2.93
CA PHE A 39 3.86 -9.21 -3.03
C PHE A 39 5.19 -9.89 -2.68
N THR A 40 5.89 -9.40 -1.69
CA THR A 40 7.12 -10.00 -1.19
C THR A 40 7.17 -9.87 0.32
N TRP A 41 7.83 -10.80 1.00
CA TRP A 41 8.09 -10.69 2.42
C TRP A 41 9.09 -9.56 2.64
N HIS A 42 8.69 -8.60 3.48
CA HIS A 42 9.52 -7.42 3.76
C HIS A 42 9.09 -6.79 5.08
N LYS A 43 9.87 -5.82 5.52
CA LYS A 43 9.56 -5.01 6.70
C LYS A 43 10.03 -3.58 6.49
N HIS A 44 9.45 -2.67 7.26
CA HIS A 44 9.90 -1.29 7.35
C HIS A 44 10.43 -1.07 8.77
N ASP A 45 11.74 -0.82 8.91
CA ASP A 45 12.36 -0.73 10.23
C ASP A 45 12.07 0.60 10.94
N GLU A 46 11.76 1.66 10.20
CA GLU A 46 11.66 3.01 10.74
C GLU A 46 10.24 3.58 10.75
N THR A 47 9.28 2.88 10.18
CA THR A 47 7.90 3.36 10.11
C THR A 47 6.91 2.22 10.20
N ASP A 48 5.72 2.52 10.72
CA ASP A 48 4.58 1.62 10.62
C ASP A 48 4.08 1.59 9.17
N ASP A 49 3.38 0.53 8.80
CA ASP A 49 2.84 0.35 7.45
C ASP A 49 1.31 0.34 7.49
N PHE A 50 0.71 1.37 6.90
CA PHE A 50 -0.74 1.61 6.95
C PHE A 50 -1.42 1.02 5.72
N PHE A 51 -2.43 0.18 5.94
CA PHE A 51 -3.25 -0.42 4.90
C PHE A 51 -4.72 -0.08 5.10
N PHE A 52 -5.37 0.40 4.05
CA PHE A 52 -6.83 0.60 4.02
C PHE A 52 -7.36 0.09 2.69
N VAL A 53 -8.34 -0.83 2.73
CA VAL A 53 -8.90 -1.42 1.52
C VAL A 53 -10.05 -0.57 1.00
N LEU A 54 -9.91 -0.11 -0.23
CA LEU A 54 -10.93 0.64 -0.96
C LEU A 54 -11.88 -0.30 -1.71
N LYS A 55 -11.34 -1.38 -2.29
CA LYS A 55 -12.09 -2.34 -3.09
C LYS A 55 -11.43 -3.71 -3.00
N GLY A 56 -12.24 -4.74 -2.92
CA GLY A 56 -11.76 -6.12 -2.89
C GLY A 56 -11.33 -6.56 -1.50
N ARG A 57 -10.32 -7.42 -1.45
CA ARG A 57 -9.85 -8.04 -0.23
C ARG A 57 -8.35 -8.28 -0.33
N ILE A 58 -7.63 -8.07 0.77
CA ILE A 58 -6.21 -8.40 0.87
C ILE A 58 -5.95 -9.16 2.17
N THR A 59 -5.04 -10.13 2.12
CA THR A 59 -4.53 -10.80 3.30
C THR A 59 -3.11 -10.32 3.55
N ILE A 60 -2.86 -9.80 4.74
CA ILE A 60 -1.52 -9.43 5.18
C ILE A 60 -0.99 -10.62 5.98
N GLN A 61 -0.06 -11.35 5.38
CA GLN A 61 0.59 -12.47 6.04
C GLN A 61 1.69 -11.94 6.96
N MET A 62 1.75 -12.45 8.16
CA MET A 62 2.81 -12.20 9.14
C MET A 62 3.23 -13.52 9.75
N ARG A 63 4.44 -13.58 10.33
CA ARG A 63 4.97 -14.85 10.86
C ARG A 63 4.09 -15.45 11.95
N GLU A 64 3.42 -14.61 12.74
CA GLU A 64 2.58 -15.05 13.84
C GLU A 64 1.10 -15.20 13.49
N GLY A 65 0.71 -14.95 12.25
CA GLY A 65 -0.68 -15.07 11.81
C GLY A 65 -1.03 -14.05 10.75
N ASN A 66 -2.15 -14.26 10.10
CA ASN A 66 -2.61 -13.45 8.99
C ASN A 66 -3.76 -12.54 9.39
N VAL A 67 -3.84 -11.37 8.75
CA VAL A 67 -4.97 -10.46 8.88
C VAL A 67 -5.57 -10.27 7.48
N THR A 68 -6.87 -10.52 7.35
CA THR A 68 -7.60 -10.31 6.10
C THR A 68 -8.46 -9.06 6.22
N LEU A 69 -8.32 -8.17 5.25
CA LEU A 69 -9.07 -6.91 5.18
C LEU A 69 -10.00 -6.93 3.98
N SER A 70 -11.24 -6.57 4.20
CA SER A 70 -12.22 -6.29 3.14
C SER A 70 -12.40 -4.78 2.98
N ALA A 71 -13.12 -4.36 1.94
CA ALA A 71 -13.36 -2.94 1.67
C ALA A 71 -13.89 -2.21 2.90
N GLY A 72 -13.30 -1.06 3.21
CA GLY A 72 -13.65 -0.26 4.39
C GLY A 72 -12.88 -0.64 5.67
N GLU A 73 -12.06 -1.68 5.62
CA GLU A 73 -11.26 -2.12 6.77
C GLU A 73 -9.80 -1.69 6.63
N MET A 74 -9.14 -1.48 7.76
CA MET A 74 -7.75 -1.04 7.81
C MET A 74 -6.94 -1.87 8.80
N PHE A 75 -5.63 -1.86 8.62
CA PHE A 75 -4.69 -2.44 9.58
C PHE A 75 -3.37 -1.68 9.52
N VAL A 76 -2.73 -1.53 10.65
CA VAL A 76 -1.38 -0.95 10.73
C VAL A 76 -0.42 -2.05 11.13
N VAL A 77 0.52 -2.38 10.23
CA VAL A 77 1.62 -3.29 10.55
C VAL A 77 2.67 -2.48 11.32
N PRO A 78 2.99 -2.86 12.57
CA PRO A 78 4.00 -2.14 13.34
C PRO A 78 5.36 -2.20 12.65
N ARG A 79 6.15 -1.15 12.84
CA ARG A 79 7.53 -1.11 12.33
C ARG A 79 8.30 -2.35 12.75
N GLY A 80 9.15 -2.85 11.87
CA GLY A 80 10.00 -4.01 12.12
C GLY A 80 9.30 -5.36 11.99
N VAL A 81 7.99 -5.39 11.78
CA VAL A 81 7.24 -6.65 11.61
C VAL A 81 7.28 -7.09 10.15
N GLU A 82 7.82 -8.29 9.92
CA GLU A 82 7.85 -8.89 8.58
C GLU A 82 6.44 -9.24 8.13
N HIS A 83 6.12 -8.89 6.90
CA HIS A 83 4.80 -9.14 6.33
C HIS A 83 4.86 -9.31 4.82
N CYS A 84 3.84 -9.96 4.27
CA CYS A 84 3.67 -10.16 2.83
C CYS A 84 2.19 -10.04 2.48
N PRO A 85 1.78 -8.94 1.83
CA PRO A 85 0.42 -8.81 1.32
C PRO A 85 0.15 -9.77 0.17
N VAL A 86 -1.06 -10.33 0.15
CA VAL A 86 -1.52 -11.22 -0.92
C VAL A 86 -2.97 -10.87 -1.26
N ALA A 87 -3.25 -10.61 -2.51
CA ALA A 87 -4.60 -10.43 -3.01
C ALA A 87 -4.91 -11.50 -4.05
N GLU A 88 -5.89 -12.34 -3.79
CA GLU A 88 -6.29 -13.39 -4.72
C GLU A 88 -6.84 -12.78 -6.02
N ASP A 89 -7.79 -11.86 -5.89
CA ASP A 89 -8.28 -11.02 -6.98
C ASP A 89 -7.76 -9.60 -6.80
N GLU A 90 -7.82 -8.78 -7.85
CA GLU A 90 -7.34 -7.42 -7.77
C GLU A 90 -8.02 -6.64 -6.64
N ALA A 91 -7.22 -6.05 -5.77
CA ALA A 91 -7.68 -5.18 -4.70
C ALA A 91 -7.09 -3.78 -4.86
N HIS A 92 -7.85 -2.79 -4.41
CA HIS A 92 -7.41 -1.40 -4.41
C HIS A 92 -7.22 -0.92 -2.98
N LEU A 93 -6.05 -0.33 -2.69
CA LEU A 93 -5.66 0.08 -1.35
C LEU A 93 -5.31 1.56 -1.30
N LEU A 94 -5.55 2.17 -0.15
CA LEU A 94 -5.00 3.46 0.22
C LEU A 94 -3.87 3.22 1.22
N LEU A 95 -2.72 3.82 0.96
CA LEU A 95 -1.55 3.76 1.82
C LEU A 95 -1.16 5.17 2.24
N ILE A 96 -0.64 5.32 3.45
CA ILE A 96 -0.06 6.58 3.92
C ILE A 96 1.28 6.25 4.56
N GLU A 97 2.35 6.85 4.06
CA GLU A 97 3.71 6.60 4.54
C GLU A 97 4.54 7.88 4.47
N PRO A 98 5.57 8.04 5.32
CA PRO A 98 6.51 9.15 5.17
C PRO A 98 7.05 9.19 3.74
N ALA A 99 7.13 10.40 3.17
CA ALA A 99 7.60 10.59 1.80
C ALA A 99 9.00 9.97 1.62
N GLY A 100 9.17 9.21 0.54
CA GLY A 100 10.43 8.54 0.23
C GLY A 100 10.59 7.16 0.87
N THR A 101 9.59 6.64 1.59
CA THR A 101 9.64 5.28 2.12
C THR A 101 9.62 4.26 0.98
N PRO A 102 10.62 3.37 0.87
CA PRO A 102 10.63 2.34 -0.17
C PRO A 102 9.54 1.29 0.11
N ASN A 103 8.73 0.98 -0.91
CA ASN A 103 7.57 0.08 -0.73
C ASN A 103 7.94 -1.35 -0.34
N THR A 104 9.18 -1.76 -0.57
CA THR A 104 9.71 -3.07 -0.18
C THR A 104 10.53 -3.03 1.11
N GLY A 105 10.68 -1.86 1.73
CA GLY A 105 11.61 -1.66 2.83
C GLY A 105 13.08 -1.54 2.39
N ASP A 106 13.38 -1.72 1.11
CA ASP A 106 14.73 -1.70 0.55
C ASP A 106 14.73 -0.88 -0.75
N ARG A 107 15.51 0.21 -0.77
CA ARG A 107 15.58 1.11 -1.93
C ARG A 107 16.05 0.41 -3.20
N SER A 108 16.85 -0.64 -3.08
CA SER A 108 17.38 -1.36 -4.26
C SER A 108 16.32 -2.17 -4.99
N THR A 109 15.23 -2.53 -4.31
CA THR A 109 14.14 -3.34 -4.88
C THR A 109 12.83 -2.57 -4.98
N ALA A 110 12.76 -1.35 -4.46
CA ALA A 110 11.54 -0.56 -4.39
C ALA A 110 11.10 -0.07 -5.77
N ALA A 111 9.77 0.05 -5.94
CA ALA A 111 9.19 0.74 -7.09
C ALA A 111 9.56 2.23 -7.02
N PRO A 112 9.72 2.91 -8.18
CA PRO A 112 9.96 4.35 -8.19
C PRO A 112 8.74 5.10 -7.66
N ARG A 113 8.99 6.28 -7.06
CA ARG A 113 7.91 7.17 -6.64
C ARG A 113 7.27 7.78 -7.87
N ILE A 114 5.96 7.56 -8.03
CA ILE A 114 5.18 8.07 -9.15
C ILE A 114 4.06 8.94 -8.60
N VAL A 115 4.08 10.22 -8.95
CA VAL A 115 3.05 11.19 -8.55
C VAL A 115 2.07 11.37 -9.71
N ILE A 116 0.80 11.28 -9.39
CA ILE A 116 -0.27 11.43 -10.41
C ILE A 116 -1.32 12.46 -10.02
#